data_62d3243850d3322a4e25264e0cee8f1d
#
_entry.id   62d3243850d3322a4e25264e0cee8f1d
#
_cell.length_a   1.000
_cell.length_b   1.000
_cell.length_c   1.000
_cell.angle_alpha   90.00
_cell.angle_beta   90.00
_cell.angle_gamma   90.00
#
_symmetry.space_group_name_H-M   'P 1'
#
loop_
_entity.id
_entity.type
_entity.pdbx_description
1 polymer ?
#
loop_
_entity_poly.entity_id
_entity_poly.type
_entity_poly.pdbx_seq_one_letter_code
_entity_poly.pdbx_strand_id
1 'polypeptide(L)'
;MVKTKLEQRFGVHVVTFAIDLSEANAPKKLHDFTTSQGIAVDHLVNNAGFADWTDFLDADWNRQNEMMQLNMHALAELTYRYGRDMRANGHGRILNISSVASMMAGPYMAMYFASKAFVRSLSEAVAHELRGTGVTVTCVCPGPTTTGFQKAA
;
A
#
# COMPACT_ATOMS: atom_id res chain seq x y z
N MET A 1 17.86 -4.05 -14.20
CA MET A 1 17.00 -3.24 -13.29
C MET A 1 15.57 -3.19 -13.85
N VAL A 2 14.56 -3.13 -12.99
CA VAL A 2 13.14 -3.10 -13.43
C VAL A 2 12.84 -1.87 -14.29
N LYS A 3 13.33 -0.68 -13.89
CA LYS A 3 13.18 0.57 -14.65
C LYS A 3 13.54 0.40 -16.12
N THR A 4 14.76 0.01 -16.42
CA THR A 4 15.27 -0.15 -17.80
C THR A 4 14.43 -1.13 -18.62
N LYS A 5 13.98 -2.25 -17.99
CA LYS A 5 13.12 -3.22 -18.67
C LYS A 5 11.75 -2.64 -19.02
N LEU A 6 11.15 -1.84 -18.15
CA LEU A 6 9.86 -1.21 -18.40
C LEU A 6 9.96 -0.15 -19.50
N GLU A 7 10.97 0.71 -19.43
CA GLU A 7 11.21 1.74 -20.44
C GLU A 7 11.43 1.14 -21.81
N GLN A 8 12.27 0.09 -21.92
CA GLN A 8 12.54 -0.58 -23.19
C GLN A 8 11.33 -1.35 -23.74
N ARG A 9 10.56 -2.00 -22.84
CA ARG A 9 9.43 -2.85 -23.27
C ARG A 9 8.19 -2.05 -23.66
N PHE A 10 7.94 -0.93 -22.98
CA PHE A 10 6.67 -0.20 -23.08
C PHE A 10 6.82 1.22 -23.61
N GLY A 11 8.04 1.73 -23.82
CA GLY A 11 8.28 3.10 -24.29
C GLY A 11 7.83 4.18 -23.29
N VAL A 12 7.75 3.85 -22.00
CA VAL A 12 7.28 4.75 -20.94
C VAL A 12 8.46 5.38 -20.22
N HIS A 13 8.25 6.56 -19.63
CA HIS A 13 9.22 7.16 -18.72
C HIS A 13 9.02 6.62 -17.31
N VAL A 14 10.08 6.14 -16.66
CA VAL A 14 10.04 5.59 -15.30
C VAL A 14 10.90 6.43 -14.36
N VAL A 15 10.26 7.01 -13.35
CA VAL A 15 10.95 7.69 -12.23
C VAL A 15 11.04 6.74 -11.05
N THR A 16 12.19 6.69 -10.39
CA THR A 16 12.40 5.86 -9.21
C THR A 16 12.77 6.73 -8.00
N PHE A 17 12.20 6.43 -6.87
CA PHE A 17 12.50 7.07 -5.60
C PHE A 17 12.72 5.98 -4.54
N ALA A 18 13.96 5.83 -4.07
CA ALA A 18 14.31 4.85 -3.05
C ALA A 18 13.98 5.40 -1.67
N ILE A 19 13.05 4.79 -0.99
CA ILE A 19 12.58 5.19 0.34
C ILE A 19 12.06 3.97 1.10
N ASP A 20 12.31 3.92 2.39
CA ASP A 20 11.68 2.95 3.29
C ASP A 20 10.36 3.55 3.79
N LEU A 21 9.25 2.95 3.35
CA LEU A 21 7.91 3.41 3.71
C LEU A 21 7.51 3.06 5.17
N SER A 22 8.28 2.25 5.88
CA SER A 22 8.09 2.02 7.31
C SER A 22 8.61 3.16 8.20
N GLU A 23 9.43 4.06 7.64
CA GLU A 23 9.91 5.23 8.36
C GLU A 23 8.80 6.29 8.55
N ALA A 24 8.87 6.98 9.69
CA ALA A 24 8.02 8.14 9.93
C ALA A 24 8.20 9.20 8.83
N ASN A 25 7.10 9.82 8.39
CA ASN A 25 7.06 10.80 7.30
C ASN A 25 7.46 10.29 5.90
N ALA A 26 7.78 9.02 5.72
CA ALA A 26 8.13 8.50 4.39
C ALA A 26 6.99 8.66 3.36
N PRO A 27 5.71 8.41 3.68
CA PRO A 27 4.61 8.67 2.77
C PRO A 27 4.53 10.15 2.35
N LYS A 28 4.75 11.07 3.30
CA LYS A 28 4.80 12.50 2.99
C LYS A 28 5.96 12.84 2.05
N LYS A 29 7.17 12.33 2.33
CA LYS A 29 8.35 12.54 1.48
C LYS A 29 8.11 12.05 0.05
N LEU A 30 7.44 10.88 -0.12
CA LEU A 30 7.09 10.37 -1.43
C LEU A 30 6.10 11.26 -2.16
N HIS A 31 5.07 11.73 -1.48
CA HIS A 31 4.09 12.66 -2.05
C HIS A 31 4.75 14.01 -2.43
N ASP A 32 5.57 14.59 -1.54
CA ASP A 32 6.31 15.82 -1.81
C ASP A 32 7.26 15.66 -3.02
N PHE A 33 7.91 14.50 -3.15
CA PHE A 33 8.76 14.18 -4.29
C PHE A 33 7.97 14.19 -5.60
N THR A 34 6.85 13.48 -5.70
CA THR A 34 6.04 13.47 -6.93
C THR A 34 5.52 14.86 -7.28
N THR A 35 5.09 15.62 -6.28
CA THR A 35 4.64 17.01 -6.45
C THR A 35 5.76 17.92 -6.95
N SER A 36 6.98 17.81 -6.39
CA SER A 36 8.14 18.61 -6.81
C SER A 36 8.60 18.30 -8.24
N GLN A 37 8.33 17.09 -8.72
CA GLN A 37 8.61 16.68 -10.11
C GLN A 37 7.47 17.04 -11.08
N GLY A 38 6.41 17.68 -10.61
CA GLY A 38 5.24 17.99 -11.44
C GLY A 38 4.45 16.74 -11.90
N ILE A 39 4.60 15.63 -11.19
CA ILE A 39 3.92 14.38 -11.54
C ILE A 39 2.51 14.38 -10.93
N ALA A 40 1.49 14.46 -11.77
CA ALA A 40 0.12 14.18 -11.37
C ALA A 40 -0.09 12.66 -11.34
N VAL A 41 -0.51 12.14 -10.18
CA VAL A 41 -0.73 10.71 -9.98
C VAL A 41 -2.20 10.37 -10.21
N ASP A 42 -2.52 9.75 -11.33
CA ASP A 42 -3.88 9.31 -11.66
C ASP A 42 -4.18 7.89 -11.15
N HIS A 43 -3.15 7.07 -10.93
CA HIS A 43 -3.26 5.71 -10.44
C HIS A 43 -2.27 5.49 -9.31
N LEU A 44 -2.79 5.22 -8.11
CA LEU A 44 -2.00 4.83 -6.95
C LEU A 44 -2.15 3.32 -6.71
N VAL A 45 -1.03 2.59 -6.61
CA VAL A 45 -1.03 1.18 -6.23
C VAL A 45 -0.27 1.01 -4.92
N ASN A 46 -0.98 0.81 -3.83
CA ASN A 46 -0.41 0.51 -2.51
C ASN A 46 -0.16 -1.00 -2.42
N ASN A 47 1.02 -1.42 -2.83
CA ASN A 47 1.42 -2.83 -2.88
C ASN A 47 2.46 -3.21 -1.81
N ALA A 48 3.24 -2.26 -1.30
CA ALA A 48 4.30 -2.53 -0.33
C ALA A 48 3.72 -3.14 0.95
N GLY A 49 4.37 -4.17 1.45
CA GLY A 49 3.96 -4.87 2.66
C GLY A 49 4.74 -6.17 2.86
N PHE A 50 4.81 -6.62 4.09
CA PHE A 50 5.38 -7.91 4.45
C PHE A 50 4.56 -8.58 5.55
N ALA A 51 4.89 -9.83 5.83
CA ALA A 51 4.35 -10.63 6.93
C ALA A 51 5.48 -11.10 7.84
N ASP A 52 5.10 -11.58 9.01
CA ASP A 52 5.98 -12.24 9.96
C ASP A 52 5.25 -13.46 10.54
N TRP A 53 5.94 -14.58 10.61
CA TRP A 53 5.38 -15.84 11.12
C TRP A 53 6.01 -16.16 12.46
N THR A 54 5.33 -15.82 13.56
CA THR A 54 5.84 -16.06 14.92
C THR A 54 4.69 -16.11 15.92
N ASP A 55 4.88 -16.76 17.07
CA ASP A 55 3.95 -16.62 18.18
C ASP A 55 3.90 -15.17 18.62
N PHE A 56 2.70 -14.65 18.87
CA PHE A 56 2.51 -13.22 19.11
C PHE A 56 3.29 -12.70 20.34
N LEU A 57 3.38 -13.51 21.38
CA LEU A 57 4.07 -13.11 22.62
C LEU A 57 5.59 -13.27 22.54
N ASP A 58 6.10 -14.04 21.58
CA ASP A 58 7.54 -14.25 21.33
C ASP A 58 8.06 -13.38 20.18
N ALA A 59 7.18 -12.59 19.56
CA ALA A 59 7.54 -11.75 18.41
C ALA A 59 8.48 -10.61 18.78
N ASP A 60 9.44 -10.30 17.91
CA ASP A 60 10.17 -9.02 17.99
C ASP A 60 9.21 -7.85 17.75
N TRP A 61 8.96 -7.07 18.78
CA TRP A 61 8.03 -5.94 18.71
C TRP A 61 8.45 -4.88 17.69
N ASN A 62 9.75 -4.67 17.46
CA ASN A 62 10.22 -3.73 16.44
C ASN A 62 9.78 -4.19 15.06
N ARG A 63 9.91 -5.48 14.77
CA ARG A 63 9.46 -6.09 13.50
C ARG A 63 7.95 -5.97 13.32
N GLN A 64 7.17 -6.20 14.38
CA GLN A 64 5.71 -6.03 14.34
C GLN A 64 5.33 -4.56 14.10
N ASN A 65 6.02 -3.62 14.74
CA ASN A 65 5.79 -2.20 14.57
C ASN A 65 6.15 -1.75 13.13
N GLU A 66 7.27 -2.17 12.57
CA GLU A 66 7.62 -1.92 11.17
C GLU A 66 6.52 -2.42 10.22
N MET A 67 5.99 -3.62 10.47
CA MET A 67 4.89 -4.18 9.68
C MET A 67 3.63 -3.31 9.78
N MET A 68 3.25 -2.82 10.95
CA MET A 68 2.12 -1.89 11.11
C MET A 68 2.36 -0.57 10.38
N GLN A 69 3.57 -0.01 10.51
CA GLN A 69 3.94 1.23 9.81
C GLN A 69 3.83 1.07 8.30
N LEU A 70 4.36 -0.02 7.73
CA LEU A 70 4.31 -0.24 6.30
C LEU A 70 2.92 -0.65 5.81
N ASN A 71 2.34 -1.72 6.40
CA ASN A 71 1.10 -2.32 5.89
C ASN A 71 -0.14 -1.46 6.13
N MET A 72 -0.15 -0.64 7.19
CA MET A 72 -1.32 0.13 7.59
C MET A 72 -1.10 1.64 7.44
N HIS A 73 -0.13 2.20 8.17
CA HIS A 73 0.05 3.65 8.26
C HIS A 73 0.45 4.25 6.91
N ALA A 74 1.49 3.72 6.26
CA ALA A 74 1.96 4.22 4.97
C ALA A 74 0.87 4.13 3.90
N LEU A 75 0.16 3.00 3.81
CA LEU A 75 -0.95 2.81 2.89
C LEU A 75 -2.08 3.83 3.13
N ALA A 76 -2.46 4.02 4.40
CA ALA A 76 -3.53 4.95 4.76
C ALA A 76 -3.14 6.40 4.43
N GLU A 77 -1.91 6.82 4.75
CA GLU A 77 -1.44 8.17 4.48
C GLU A 77 -1.28 8.44 2.97
N LEU A 78 -0.77 7.50 2.19
CA LEU A 78 -0.69 7.62 0.74
C LEU A 78 -2.09 7.70 0.11
N THR A 79 -3.01 6.84 0.55
CA THR A 79 -4.42 6.89 0.14
C THR A 79 -5.03 8.25 0.44
N TYR A 80 -4.78 8.82 1.63
CA TYR A 80 -5.27 10.13 2.02
C TYR A 80 -4.68 11.26 1.16
N ARG A 81 -3.36 11.29 0.98
CA ARG A 81 -2.68 12.39 0.24
C ARG A 81 -3.07 12.39 -1.23
N TYR A 82 -2.82 11.29 -1.92
CA TYR A 82 -3.16 11.19 -3.35
C TYR A 82 -4.66 11.20 -3.61
N GLY A 83 -5.46 10.62 -2.71
CA GLY A 83 -6.92 10.67 -2.81
C GLY A 83 -7.48 12.10 -2.75
N ARG A 84 -6.85 12.98 -1.95
CA ARG A 84 -7.21 14.42 -1.94
C ARG A 84 -6.88 15.10 -3.26
N ASP A 85 -5.69 14.85 -3.80
CA ASP A 85 -5.28 15.44 -5.07
C ASP A 85 -6.17 14.95 -6.22
N MET A 86 -6.42 13.64 -6.30
CA MET A 86 -7.33 13.02 -7.26
C MET A 86 -8.74 13.60 -7.17
N ARG A 87 -9.27 13.76 -5.94
CA ARG A 87 -10.60 14.37 -5.73
C ARG A 87 -10.64 15.83 -6.19
N ALA A 88 -9.60 16.60 -5.93
CA ALA A 88 -9.50 17.98 -6.40
C ALA A 88 -9.46 18.06 -7.93
N ASN A 89 -8.82 17.07 -8.59
CA ASN A 89 -8.74 16.97 -10.04
C ASN A 89 -9.99 16.33 -10.68
N GLY A 90 -10.92 15.78 -9.89
CA GLY A 90 -12.14 15.14 -10.37
C GLY A 90 -11.95 13.75 -10.99
N HIS A 91 -10.78 13.14 -10.88
CA HIS A 91 -10.51 11.78 -11.38
C HIS A 91 -9.35 11.13 -10.63
N GLY A 92 -9.35 9.81 -10.59
CA GLY A 92 -8.25 9.01 -10.03
C GLY A 92 -8.66 7.58 -9.68
N ARG A 93 -7.67 6.72 -9.52
CA ARG A 93 -7.87 5.32 -9.13
C ARG A 93 -6.86 4.90 -8.09
N ILE A 94 -7.34 4.33 -7.00
CA ILE A 94 -6.52 3.80 -5.91
C ILE A 94 -6.73 2.29 -5.84
N LEU A 95 -5.65 1.54 -5.87
CA LEU A 95 -5.64 0.09 -5.69
C LEU A 95 -4.87 -0.25 -4.40
N ASN A 96 -5.56 -0.79 -3.41
CA ASN A 96 -4.98 -1.25 -2.16
C ASN A 96 -4.87 -2.78 -2.16
N ILE A 97 -3.67 -3.30 -1.93
CA ILE A 97 -3.43 -4.74 -1.90
C ILE A 97 -3.60 -5.26 -0.48
N SER A 98 -4.73 -5.89 -0.23
CA SER A 98 -5.02 -6.63 1.00
C SER A 98 -4.60 -8.11 0.85
N SER A 99 -5.38 -9.04 1.35
CA SER A 99 -5.18 -10.48 1.27
C SER A 99 -6.48 -11.19 1.65
N VAL A 100 -6.64 -12.46 1.29
CA VAL A 100 -7.65 -13.36 1.90
C VAL A 100 -7.51 -13.43 3.42
N ALA A 101 -6.31 -13.18 3.96
CA ALA A 101 -6.05 -13.01 5.39
C ALA A 101 -6.91 -11.93 6.06
N SER A 102 -7.47 -10.99 5.31
CA SER A 102 -8.38 -9.96 5.82
C SER A 102 -9.74 -10.46 6.28
N MET A 103 -10.06 -11.73 5.98
CA MET A 103 -11.40 -12.30 6.19
C MET A 103 -11.46 -13.22 7.40
N MET A 104 -10.35 -13.47 8.08
CA MET A 104 -10.27 -14.43 9.18
C MET A 104 -9.16 -14.06 10.16
N ALA A 105 -9.14 -14.73 11.32
CA ALA A 105 -8.00 -14.67 12.25
C ALA A 105 -6.90 -15.64 11.78
N GLY A 106 -5.63 -15.24 11.98
CA GLY A 106 -4.47 -16.08 11.63
C GLY A 106 -3.54 -16.29 12.81
N PRO A 107 -3.62 -17.44 13.53
CA PRO A 107 -2.62 -17.79 14.52
C PRO A 107 -1.21 -17.73 13.94
N TYR A 108 -0.23 -17.33 14.73
CA TYR A 108 1.18 -17.12 14.36
C TYR A 108 1.44 -16.00 13.34
N MET A 109 0.39 -15.33 12.84
CA MET A 109 0.45 -14.19 11.95
C MET A 109 -0.54 -13.10 12.39
N ALA A 110 -0.81 -12.97 13.66
CA ALA A 110 -1.88 -12.14 14.21
C ALA A 110 -1.86 -10.70 13.68
N MET A 111 -0.70 -10.04 13.73
CA MET A 111 -0.53 -8.66 13.27
C MET A 111 -0.69 -8.51 11.75
N TYR A 112 -0.21 -9.50 10.97
CA TYR A 112 -0.40 -9.48 9.52
C TYR A 112 -1.88 -9.56 9.14
N PHE A 113 -2.61 -10.53 9.69
CA PHE A 113 -4.05 -10.70 9.42
C PHE A 113 -4.83 -9.44 9.84
N ALA A 114 -4.53 -8.90 11.02
CA ALA A 114 -5.12 -7.65 11.50
C ALA A 114 -4.81 -6.47 10.55
N SER A 115 -3.56 -6.35 10.07
CA SER A 115 -3.18 -5.29 9.13
C SER A 115 -3.94 -5.39 7.81
N LYS A 116 -4.17 -6.62 7.30
CA LYS A 116 -4.91 -6.83 6.05
C LYS A 116 -6.42 -6.60 6.22
N ALA A 117 -6.97 -6.90 7.39
CA ALA A 117 -8.35 -6.54 7.75
C ALA A 117 -8.53 -5.01 7.83
N PHE A 118 -7.56 -4.28 8.40
CA PHE A 118 -7.52 -2.83 8.38
C PHE A 118 -7.55 -2.28 6.95
N VAL A 119 -6.68 -2.76 6.06
CA VAL A 119 -6.62 -2.31 4.65
C VAL A 119 -7.96 -2.50 3.94
N ARG A 120 -8.59 -3.65 4.12
CA ARG A 120 -9.89 -3.94 3.53
C ARG A 120 -10.96 -2.97 4.04
N SER A 121 -11.10 -2.85 5.36
CA SER A 121 -12.12 -1.99 6.00
C SER A 121 -11.94 -0.52 5.60
N LEU A 122 -10.70 0.00 5.64
CA LEU A 122 -10.37 1.35 5.19
C LEU A 122 -10.76 1.57 3.73
N SER A 123 -10.39 0.63 2.86
CA SER A 123 -10.65 0.76 1.42
C SER A 123 -12.14 0.80 1.10
N GLU A 124 -12.95 -0.05 1.75
CA GLU A 124 -14.41 -0.09 1.58
C GLU A 124 -15.06 1.22 2.04
N ALA A 125 -14.62 1.76 3.19
CA ALA A 125 -15.12 3.03 3.71
C ALA A 125 -14.78 4.20 2.79
N VAL A 126 -13.50 4.35 2.41
CA VAL A 126 -13.04 5.45 1.54
C VAL A 126 -13.65 5.34 0.14
N ALA A 127 -13.86 4.13 -0.39
CA ALA A 127 -14.55 3.93 -1.66
C ALA A 127 -16.00 4.47 -1.61
N HIS A 128 -16.68 4.31 -0.48
CA HIS A 128 -18.02 4.86 -0.29
C HIS A 128 -17.99 6.40 -0.22
N GLU A 129 -17.06 6.97 0.54
CA GLU A 129 -16.94 8.43 0.73
C GLU A 129 -16.58 9.18 -0.57
N LEU A 130 -15.88 8.51 -1.49
CA LEU A 130 -15.47 9.08 -2.77
C LEU A 130 -16.47 8.91 -3.91
N ARG A 131 -17.67 8.35 -3.65
CA ARG A 131 -18.71 8.23 -4.67
C ARG A 131 -19.10 9.59 -5.25
N GLY A 132 -19.20 9.65 -6.57
CA GLY A 132 -19.56 10.87 -7.28
C GLY A 132 -18.44 11.89 -7.45
N THR A 133 -17.24 11.64 -6.92
CA THR A 133 -16.09 12.55 -7.03
C THR A 133 -15.21 12.30 -8.25
N GLY A 134 -15.47 11.24 -9.04
CA GLY A 134 -14.62 10.80 -10.12
C GLY A 134 -13.43 9.91 -9.67
N VAL A 135 -13.27 9.69 -8.36
CA VAL A 135 -12.23 8.83 -7.79
C VAL A 135 -12.77 7.48 -7.36
N THR A 136 -12.05 6.41 -7.66
CA THR A 136 -12.41 5.06 -7.24
C THR A 136 -11.33 4.43 -6.38
N VAL A 137 -11.74 3.67 -5.37
CA VAL A 137 -10.84 2.85 -4.54
C VAL A 137 -11.23 1.38 -4.70
N THR A 138 -10.25 0.55 -5.03
CA THR A 138 -10.42 -0.90 -5.16
C THR A 138 -9.52 -1.60 -4.15
N CYS A 139 -10.07 -2.55 -3.42
CA CYS A 139 -9.31 -3.44 -2.55
C CYS A 139 -9.24 -4.81 -3.20
N VAL A 140 -8.03 -5.32 -3.43
CA VAL A 140 -7.79 -6.67 -3.94
C VAL A 140 -7.33 -7.55 -2.79
N CYS A 141 -7.97 -8.73 -2.65
CA CYS A 141 -7.67 -9.70 -1.61
C CYS A 141 -7.10 -10.99 -2.24
N PRO A 142 -5.84 -10.99 -2.71
CA PRO A 142 -5.26 -12.18 -3.34
C PRO A 142 -5.09 -13.32 -2.35
N GLY A 143 -5.23 -14.54 -2.87
CA GLY A 143 -4.81 -15.76 -2.17
C GLY A 143 -3.30 -15.93 -2.17
N PRO A 144 -2.79 -17.07 -1.67
CA PRO A 144 -1.38 -17.40 -1.70
C PRO A 144 -0.84 -17.34 -3.14
N THR A 145 0.16 -16.51 -3.37
CA THR A 145 0.78 -16.31 -4.68
C THR A 145 2.26 -16.67 -4.61
N THR A 146 2.75 -17.42 -5.60
CA THR A 146 4.18 -17.77 -5.67
C THR A 146 5.00 -16.53 -6.03
N THR A 147 5.47 -15.82 -5.01
CA THR A 147 6.29 -14.61 -5.13
C THR A 147 7.43 -14.64 -4.11
N GLY A 148 8.29 -13.62 -4.11
CA GLY A 148 9.32 -13.44 -3.09
C GLY A 148 8.76 -13.15 -1.68
N PHE A 149 7.47 -12.87 -1.54
CA PHE A 149 6.80 -12.58 -0.28
C PHE A 149 6.96 -13.70 0.76
N GLN A 150 6.81 -14.97 0.35
CA GLN A 150 6.95 -16.15 1.22
C GLN A 150 8.38 -16.35 1.77
N LYS A 151 9.39 -15.71 1.15
CA LYS A 151 10.79 -15.78 1.62
C LYS A 151 11.11 -14.67 2.62
N ALA A 152 10.26 -13.67 2.73
CA ALA A 152 10.41 -12.51 3.59
C ALA A 152 9.49 -12.54 4.83
N ALA A 153 8.59 -13.56 4.90
CA ALA A 153 7.69 -13.81 6.00
C ALA A 153 8.31 -14.74 7.06
#